data_946a44b352b418c6fbcd6c01851f60e6
#
_entry.id   946a44b352b418c6fbcd6c01851f60e6
#
_cell.length_a   1.000
_cell.length_b   1.000
_cell.length_c   1.000
_cell.angle_alpha   90.00
_cell.angle_beta   90.00
_cell.angle_gamma   90.00
#
_symmetry.space_group_name_H-M   'P 1'
#
loop_
_entity.id
_entity.type
_entity.pdbx_description
1 polymer ?
#
loop_
_entity_poly.entity_id
_entity_poly.type
_entity_poly.pdbx_seq_one_letter_code
_entity_poly.pdbx_strand_id
1 'polypeptide(L)'
;IEYMRAFMCGRLGWDYLNSLLIISGAFGLFRKERIVEVGGYLTSKSQYQRDTVGEDMELVVRIARSMHEAKRPYRISYAFNANCWTEVPEKLSSLKKQRYRWQRGLVDIMHFHKKLIFNPKYGLMGILAMPYFLIFEMIGPLFEIQGYVMVFLAAIFGILSARIALLLFFGSVLMGIFISIMSLKTAERHDIYYDYRDTFRLIGTAIVENFGPRQLFSTWRASGFVKAMQKPQGWQKFERKGFVGKEPSAASTEGIVHL
;
A
#
# COMPACT_ATOMS: atom_id res chain seq x y z
N ILE A 1 -2.48 -1.63 -12.45
CA ILE A 1 -2.06 -2.98 -12.04
C ILE A 1 -1.51 -3.03 -10.61
N GLU A 2 -0.76 -2.00 -10.14
CA GLU A 2 -0.24 -1.93 -8.76
C GLU A 2 -1.34 -2.03 -7.70
N TYR A 3 -2.44 -1.30 -7.86
CA TYR A 3 -3.60 -1.41 -6.97
C TYR A 3 -4.21 -2.81 -6.97
N MET A 4 -4.27 -3.48 -8.14
CA MET A 4 -4.75 -4.85 -8.23
C MET A 4 -3.91 -5.79 -7.38
N ARG A 5 -2.58 -5.71 -7.47
CA ARG A 5 -1.69 -6.51 -6.61
C ARG A 5 -1.88 -6.19 -5.12
N ALA A 6 -1.95 -4.91 -4.79
CA ALA A 6 -2.11 -4.48 -3.41
C ALA A 6 -3.43 -4.95 -2.79
N PHE A 7 -4.54 -4.92 -3.54
CA PHE A 7 -5.86 -5.28 -3.05
C PHE A 7 -6.11 -6.79 -3.16
N MET A 8 -5.89 -7.39 -4.34
CA MET A 8 -6.30 -8.78 -4.61
C MET A 8 -5.30 -9.83 -4.10
N CYS A 9 -4.01 -9.52 -4.02
CA CYS A 9 -3.05 -10.41 -3.38
C CYS A 9 -2.71 -9.95 -1.96
N GLY A 10 -2.36 -8.67 -1.79
CA GLY A 10 -1.90 -8.14 -0.52
C GLY A 10 -2.98 -8.13 0.55
N ARG A 11 -4.05 -7.37 0.37
CA ARG A 11 -5.07 -7.19 1.43
C ARG A 11 -5.87 -8.45 1.71
N LEU A 12 -6.24 -9.22 0.70
CA LEU A 12 -6.90 -10.51 0.90
C LEU A 12 -6.01 -11.49 1.68
N GLY A 13 -4.72 -11.54 1.37
CA GLY A 13 -3.77 -12.38 2.10
C GLY A 13 -3.64 -11.97 3.57
N TRP A 14 -3.50 -10.67 3.84
CA TRP A 14 -3.43 -10.14 5.21
C TRP A 14 -4.76 -10.29 5.97
N ASP A 15 -5.89 -10.17 5.28
CA ASP A 15 -7.21 -10.44 5.86
C ASP A 15 -7.32 -11.90 6.31
N TYR A 16 -6.95 -12.86 5.46
CA TYR A 16 -6.94 -14.27 5.82
C TYR A 16 -6.17 -14.55 7.11
N LEU A 17 -5.02 -13.90 7.28
CA LEU A 17 -4.17 -14.00 8.46
C LEU A 17 -4.64 -13.15 9.66
N ASN A 18 -5.77 -12.45 9.56
CA ASN A 18 -6.24 -11.45 10.53
C ASN A 18 -5.14 -10.46 10.94
N SER A 19 -4.33 -10.06 9.98
CA SER A 19 -3.15 -9.21 10.18
C SER A 19 -3.13 -8.04 9.21
N LEU A 20 -4.30 -7.62 8.74
CA LEU A 20 -4.48 -6.45 7.88
C LEU A 20 -4.11 -5.19 8.66
N LEU A 21 -3.09 -4.47 8.20
CA LEU A 21 -2.59 -3.24 8.85
C LEU A 21 -3.13 -1.97 8.21
N ILE A 22 -3.61 -2.04 6.98
CA ILE A 22 -4.02 -0.88 6.22
C ILE A 22 -5.39 -1.08 5.58
N ILE A 23 -6.27 -0.11 5.78
CA ILE A 23 -7.51 0.05 5.01
C ILE A 23 -7.33 1.16 3.99
N SER A 24 -8.29 1.32 3.08
CA SER A 24 -8.28 2.49 2.20
C SER A 24 -8.77 3.73 2.94
N GLY A 25 -7.99 4.81 2.92
CA GLY A 25 -8.44 6.10 3.45
C GLY A 25 -9.67 6.67 2.72
N ALA A 26 -9.96 6.18 1.50
CA ALA A 26 -11.16 6.56 0.74
C ALA A 26 -12.42 5.83 1.23
N PHE A 27 -12.29 4.60 1.74
CA PHE A 27 -13.44 3.80 2.17
C PHE A 27 -13.04 2.78 3.24
N GLY A 28 -13.49 3.02 4.47
CA GLY A 28 -13.28 2.12 5.60
C GLY A 28 -14.38 2.30 6.64
N LEU A 29 -14.90 1.19 7.16
CA LEU A 29 -15.92 1.16 8.20
C LEU A 29 -15.30 0.72 9.53
N PHE A 30 -15.60 1.46 10.58
CA PHE A 30 -15.14 1.17 11.93
C PHE A 30 -16.32 1.13 12.90
N ARG A 31 -16.24 0.24 13.86
CA ARG A 31 -17.12 0.33 15.02
C ARG A 31 -16.74 1.58 15.83
N LYS A 32 -17.71 2.49 16.02
CA LYS A 32 -17.53 3.76 16.72
C LYS A 32 -16.86 3.58 18.08
N GLU A 33 -17.29 2.56 18.84
CA GLU A 33 -16.77 2.27 20.18
C GLU A 33 -15.25 2.01 20.14
N ARG A 34 -14.74 1.35 19.10
CA ARG A 34 -13.31 1.06 18.96
C ARG A 34 -12.48 2.31 18.68
N ILE A 35 -13.04 3.23 17.89
CA ILE A 35 -12.38 4.54 17.65
C ILE A 35 -12.34 5.34 18.97
N VAL A 36 -13.44 5.38 19.71
CA VAL A 36 -13.52 6.11 20.98
C VAL A 36 -12.57 5.52 22.02
N GLU A 37 -12.54 4.18 22.18
CA GLU A 37 -11.66 3.48 23.12
C GLU A 37 -10.17 3.81 22.90
N VAL A 38 -9.75 3.99 21.65
CA VAL A 38 -8.35 4.31 21.34
C VAL A 38 -8.09 5.82 21.24
N GLY A 39 -9.07 6.67 21.58
CA GLY A 39 -8.91 8.14 21.62
C GLY A 39 -9.02 8.85 20.27
N GLY A 40 -9.69 8.24 19.28
CA GLY A 40 -9.94 8.87 17.97
C GLY A 40 -8.72 8.89 17.06
N TYR A 41 -8.73 9.72 16.02
CA TYR A 41 -7.59 9.94 15.13
C TYR A 41 -6.47 10.71 15.84
N LEU A 42 -5.21 10.41 15.46
CA LEU A 42 -4.07 11.18 15.94
C LEU A 42 -4.09 12.58 15.32
N THR A 43 -4.02 13.57 16.17
CA THR A 43 -3.84 14.98 15.80
C THR A 43 -2.89 15.63 16.79
N SER A 44 -2.30 16.77 16.45
CA SER A 44 -1.48 17.57 17.36
C SER A 44 -2.24 18.01 18.62
N LYS A 45 -3.58 18.03 18.55
CA LYS A 45 -4.49 18.37 19.67
C LYS A 45 -5.01 17.13 20.42
N SER A 46 -4.74 15.91 19.93
CA SER A 46 -5.15 14.67 20.60
C SER A 46 -4.33 14.43 21.86
N GLN A 47 -4.81 13.54 22.73
CA GLN A 47 -4.09 13.11 23.94
C GLN A 47 -2.66 12.61 23.67
N TYR A 48 -2.37 12.17 22.43
CA TYR A 48 -1.06 11.69 22.04
C TYR A 48 -0.12 12.78 21.53
N GLN A 49 -0.62 14.01 21.29
CA GLN A 49 0.11 15.18 20.75
C GLN A 49 1.00 14.81 19.54
N ARG A 50 0.49 13.93 18.69
CA ARG A 50 1.18 13.43 17.50
C ARG A 50 0.28 13.59 16.30
N ASP A 51 0.90 13.82 15.16
CA ASP A 51 0.23 13.91 13.87
C ASP A 51 0.90 12.94 12.89
N THR A 52 0.13 12.36 11.99
CA THR A 52 0.63 11.50 10.93
C THR A 52 -0.19 11.72 9.66
N VAL A 53 0.46 11.51 8.52
CA VAL A 53 -0.18 11.53 7.21
C VAL A 53 -0.65 10.15 6.75
N GLY A 54 -0.52 9.13 7.61
CA GLY A 54 -0.99 7.75 7.43
C GLY A 54 -2.06 7.39 8.45
N GLU A 55 -3.04 8.27 8.65
CA GLU A 55 -4.09 8.17 9.65
C GLU A 55 -4.93 6.90 9.54
N ASP A 56 -5.14 6.41 8.33
CA ASP A 56 -5.90 5.20 8.01
C ASP A 56 -5.19 3.94 8.51
N MET A 57 -3.90 3.81 8.24
CA MET A 57 -3.10 2.69 8.73
C MET A 57 -2.85 2.80 10.24
N GLU A 58 -2.56 4.00 10.75
CA GLU A 58 -2.27 4.21 12.16
C GLU A 58 -3.44 3.79 13.05
N LEU A 59 -4.65 4.22 12.72
CA LEU A 59 -5.84 3.89 13.49
C LEU A 59 -6.09 2.37 13.52
N VAL A 60 -5.93 1.69 12.39
CA VAL A 60 -6.06 0.22 12.29
C VAL A 60 -5.05 -0.48 13.19
N VAL A 61 -3.78 -0.11 13.11
CA VAL A 61 -2.71 -0.71 13.92
C VAL A 61 -2.93 -0.45 15.40
N ARG A 62 -3.36 0.75 15.78
CA ARG A 62 -3.61 1.13 17.18
C ARG A 62 -4.81 0.40 17.76
N ILE A 63 -5.90 0.24 17.01
CA ILE A 63 -7.06 -0.59 17.43
C ILE A 63 -6.62 -2.04 17.61
N ALA A 64 -5.96 -2.64 16.63
CA ALA A 64 -5.47 -4.02 16.73
C ALA A 64 -4.54 -4.22 17.93
N ARG A 65 -3.61 -3.30 18.14
CA ARG A 65 -2.73 -3.29 19.31
C ARG A 65 -3.52 -3.25 20.62
N SER A 66 -4.48 -2.36 20.75
CA SER A 66 -5.33 -2.24 21.94
C SER A 66 -6.10 -3.55 22.22
N MET A 67 -6.61 -4.20 21.17
CA MET A 67 -7.31 -5.50 21.32
C MET A 67 -6.37 -6.61 21.83
N HIS A 68 -5.14 -6.68 21.29
CA HIS A 68 -4.14 -7.63 21.79
C HIS A 68 -3.73 -7.35 23.24
N GLU A 69 -3.50 -6.09 23.60
CA GLU A 69 -3.14 -5.70 24.98
C GLU A 69 -4.26 -6.00 25.97
N ALA A 70 -5.52 -5.83 25.56
CA ALA A 70 -6.70 -6.16 26.35
C ALA A 70 -7.08 -7.67 26.29
N LYS A 71 -6.38 -8.50 25.51
CA LYS A 71 -6.70 -9.91 25.26
C LYS A 71 -8.15 -10.11 24.76
N ARG A 72 -8.68 -9.18 23.98
CA ARG A 72 -10.02 -9.23 23.40
C ARG A 72 -9.96 -9.72 21.95
N PRO A 73 -10.89 -10.59 21.53
CA PRO A 73 -10.97 -11.01 20.14
C PRO A 73 -11.38 -9.83 19.24
N TYR A 74 -10.78 -9.77 18.04
CA TYR A 74 -11.12 -8.80 17.02
C TYR A 74 -10.95 -9.40 15.64
N ARG A 75 -11.58 -8.78 14.64
CA ARG A 75 -11.40 -9.08 13.24
C ARG A 75 -11.33 -7.77 12.46
N ILE A 76 -10.35 -7.68 11.58
CA ILE A 76 -10.25 -6.63 10.56
C ILE A 76 -10.32 -7.32 9.22
N SER A 77 -11.34 -7.01 8.43
CA SER A 77 -11.62 -7.70 7.18
C SER A 77 -11.60 -6.77 5.99
N TYR A 78 -11.16 -7.29 4.87
CA TYR A 78 -11.21 -6.64 3.57
C TYR A 78 -12.45 -7.13 2.80
N ALA A 79 -13.40 -6.23 2.55
CA ALA A 79 -14.59 -6.53 1.75
C ALA A 79 -14.28 -6.22 0.28
N PHE A 80 -13.96 -7.24 -0.51
CA PHE A 80 -13.57 -7.11 -1.91
C PHE A 80 -14.73 -6.64 -2.82
N ASN A 81 -15.98 -6.91 -2.42
CA ASN A 81 -17.19 -6.50 -3.14
C ASN A 81 -17.70 -5.10 -2.78
N ALA A 82 -17.05 -4.42 -1.83
CA ALA A 82 -17.39 -3.05 -1.47
C ALA A 82 -16.60 -2.06 -2.34
N ASN A 83 -17.27 -1.46 -3.30
CA ASN A 83 -16.66 -0.56 -4.27
C ASN A 83 -16.73 0.90 -3.81
N CYS A 84 -15.66 1.63 -4.03
CA CYS A 84 -15.58 3.07 -3.81
C CYS A 84 -14.94 3.75 -5.01
N TRP A 85 -15.59 4.79 -5.52
CA TRP A 85 -15.08 5.62 -6.58
C TRP A 85 -14.33 6.81 -6.01
N THR A 86 -13.10 7.00 -6.43
CA THR A 86 -12.24 8.09 -5.94
C THR A 86 -11.36 8.64 -7.04
N GLU A 87 -10.96 9.89 -6.90
CA GLU A 87 -10.01 10.52 -7.81
C GLU A 87 -8.60 9.96 -7.62
N VAL A 88 -7.92 9.73 -8.74
CA VAL A 88 -6.51 9.33 -8.77
C VAL A 88 -5.64 10.49 -9.26
N PRO A 89 -4.36 10.55 -8.88
CA PRO A 89 -3.46 11.58 -9.39
C PRO A 89 -3.28 11.47 -10.91
N GLU A 90 -3.67 12.50 -11.65
CA GLU A 90 -3.48 12.57 -13.11
C GLU A 90 -2.07 13.03 -13.52
N LYS A 91 -1.41 13.83 -12.65
CA LYS A 91 -0.09 14.39 -12.91
C LYS A 91 1.00 13.60 -12.18
N LEU A 92 2.15 13.37 -12.82
CA LEU A 92 3.30 12.72 -12.21
C LEU A 92 3.78 13.44 -10.93
N SER A 93 3.70 14.78 -10.91
CA SER A 93 4.03 15.57 -9.72
C SER A 93 3.13 15.29 -8.53
N SER A 94 1.82 15.10 -8.76
CA SER A 94 0.84 14.74 -7.74
C SER A 94 1.04 13.30 -7.27
N LEU A 95 1.33 12.37 -8.20
CA LEU A 95 1.66 10.99 -7.89
C LEU A 95 2.93 10.89 -7.04
N LYS A 96 3.97 11.66 -7.36
CA LYS A 96 5.20 11.75 -6.56
C LYS A 96 4.93 12.23 -5.13
N LYS A 97 4.12 13.29 -4.97
CA LYS A 97 3.71 13.80 -3.64
C LYS A 97 2.93 12.73 -2.86
N GLN A 98 2.06 11.98 -3.52
CA GLN A 98 1.31 10.87 -2.92
C GLN A 98 2.27 9.78 -2.41
N ARG A 99 3.27 9.35 -3.21
CA ARG A 99 4.26 8.34 -2.81
C ARG A 99 5.11 8.80 -1.62
N TYR A 100 5.51 10.06 -1.60
CA TYR A 100 6.21 10.65 -0.47
C TYR A 100 5.37 10.63 0.81
N ARG A 101 4.09 10.99 0.70
CA ARG A 101 3.15 10.97 1.82
C ARG A 101 2.99 9.56 2.38
N TRP A 102 2.74 8.57 1.51
CA TRP A 102 2.57 7.19 1.93
C TRP A 102 3.82 6.63 2.61
N GLN A 103 4.99 6.86 2.04
CA GLN A 103 6.23 6.40 2.63
C GLN A 103 6.49 7.03 3.99
N ARG A 104 6.17 8.33 4.13
CA ARG A 104 6.29 9.03 5.40
C ARG A 104 5.32 8.50 6.43
N GLY A 105 4.04 8.34 6.08
CA GLY A 105 3.04 7.76 7.00
C GLY A 105 3.47 6.39 7.50
N LEU A 106 4.04 5.56 6.62
CA LEU A 106 4.57 4.25 7.00
C LEU A 106 5.74 4.37 8.01
N VAL A 107 6.67 5.31 7.80
CA VAL A 107 7.78 5.56 8.74
C VAL A 107 7.24 5.99 10.11
N ASP A 108 6.27 6.90 10.13
CA ASP A 108 5.64 7.37 11.38
C ASP A 108 5.00 6.20 12.13
N ILE A 109 4.25 5.34 11.44
CA ILE A 109 3.55 4.20 12.04
C ILE A 109 4.53 3.15 12.57
N MET A 110 5.58 2.83 11.82
CA MET A 110 6.62 1.91 12.29
C MET A 110 7.33 2.46 13.54
N HIS A 111 7.56 3.76 13.60
CA HIS A 111 8.13 4.41 14.77
C HIS A 111 7.17 4.42 15.97
N PHE A 112 5.90 4.77 15.77
CA PHE A 112 4.91 4.86 16.86
C PHE A 112 4.58 3.49 17.45
N HIS A 113 4.60 2.47 16.63
CA HIS A 113 4.25 1.11 17.01
C HIS A 113 5.43 0.14 17.03
N LYS A 114 6.66 0.64 17.19
CA LYS A 114 7.88 -0.18 17.19
C LYS A 114 7.87 -1.36 18.18
N LYS A 115 7.10 -1.28 19.27
CA LYS A 115 6.95 -2.37 20.25
C LYS A 115 6.24 -3.61 19.68
N LEU A 116 5.55 -3.48 18.56
CA LEU A 116 4.87 -4.60 17.90
C LEU A 116 5.83 -5.41 17.04
N ILE A 117 6.90 -4.78 16.53
CA ILE A 117 7.79 -5.36 15.52
C ILE A 117 8.56 -6.54 16.16
N PHE A 118 8.50 -7.72 15.53
CA PHE A 118 9.07 -8.98 16.00
C PHE A 118 8.58 -9.42 17.39
N ASN A 119 7.41 -8.96 17.83
CA ASN A 119 6.88 -9.27 19.16
C ASN A 119 5.73 -10.28 19.10
N PRO A 120 5.92 -11.52 19.57
CA PRO A 120 4.92 -12.58 19.53
C PRO A 120 3.69 -12.30 20.40
N LYS A 121 3.76 -11.37 21.35
CA LYS A 121 2.60 -10.93 22.14
C LYS A 121 1.45 -10.42 21.26
N TYR A 122 1.75 -9.92 20.06
CA TYR A 122 0.77 -9.38 19.12
C TYR A 122 0.46 -10.36 17.97
N GLY A 123 0.67 -11.66 18.18
CA GLY A 123 0.36 -12.72 17.23
C GLY A 123 1.01 -12.50 15.85
N LEU A 124 0.31 -12.88 14.78
CA LEU A 124 0.80 -12.74 13.41
C LEU A 124 1.00 -11.27 13.00
N MET A 125 0.24 -10.35 13.58
CA MET A 125 0.49 -8.92 13.35
C MET A 125 1.90 -8.53 13.77
N GLY A 126 2.37 -9.00 14.94
CA GLY A 126 3.69 -8.66 15.48
C GLY A 126 4.84 -9.41 14.85
N ILE A 127 4.69 -10.72 14.57
CA ILE A 127 5.79 -11.57 14.08
C ILE A 127 5.90 -11.63 12.56
N LEU A 128 4.84 -11.27 11.83
CA LEU A 128 4.82 -11.35 10.37
C LEU A 128 4.47 -10.02 9.71
N ALA A 129 3.29 -9.44 9.99
CA ALA A 129 2.84 -8.26 9.25
C ALA A 129 3.72 -7.02 9.51
N MET A 130 3.97 -6.66 10.77
CA MET A 130 4.81 -5.50 11.10
C MET A 130 6.24 -5.65 10.57
N PRO A 131 6.94 -6.80 10.74
CA PRO A 131 8.25 -7.02 10.11
C PRO A 131 8.23 -6.97 8.60
N TYR A 132 7.19 -7.52 7.94
CA TYR A 132 7.04 -7.44 6.49
C TYR A 132 6.95 -5.98 6.01
N PHE A 133 6.08 -5.17 6.62
CA PHE A 133 5.95 -3.76 6.26
C PHE A 133 7.23 -2.97 6.55
N LEU A 134 7.97 -3.30 7.64
CA LEU A 134 9.26 -2.70 7.93
C LEU A 134 10.29 -3.03 6.84
N ILE A 135 10.49 -4.31 6.55
CA ILE A 135 11.58 -4.77 5.68
C ILE A 135 11.27 -4.49 4.22
N PHE A 136 10.09 -4.90 3.72
CA PHE A 136 9.78 -4.85 2.30
C PHE A 136 9.12 -3.55 1.87
N GLU A 137 8.24 -2.98 2.70
CA GLU A 137 7.52 -1.76 2.32
C GLU A 137 8.26 -0.48 2.71
N MET A 138 8.88 -0.45 3.89
CA MET A 138 9.57 0.77 4.35
C MET A 138 11.01 0.84 3.85
N ILE A 139 11.79 -0.22 4.03
CA ILE A 139 13.24 -0.27 3.73
C ILE A 139 13.48 -0.81 2.31
N GLY A 140 12.61 -1.67 1.79
CA GLY A 140 12.74 -2.31 0.48
C GLY A 140 13.13 -1.37 -0.67
N PRO A 141 12.53 -0.17 -0.82
CA PRO A 141 12.94 0.79 -1.85
C PRO A 141 14.40 1.23 -1.77
N LEU A 142 15.00 1.27 -0.58
CA LEU A 142 16.42 1.60 -0.40
C LEU A 142 17.31 0.46 -0.92
N PHE A 143 16.96 -0.79 -0.58
CA PHE A 143 17.67 -1.97 -1.08
C PHE A 143 17.56 -2.10 -2.61
N GLU A 144 16.39 -1.77 -3.18
CA GLU A 144 16.19 -1.79 -4.62
C GLU A 144 17.10 -0.77 -5.32
N ILE A 145 17.18 0.45 -4.81
CA ILE A 145 18.10 1.48 -5.36
C ILE A 145 19.56 1.08 -5.18
N GLN A 146 19.92 0.56 -3.99
CA GLN A 146 21.26 0.05 -3.74
C GLN A 146 21.62 -1.03 -4.76
N GLY A 147 20.69 -1.96 -5.04
CA GLY A 147 20.87 -2.99 -6.08
C GLY A 147 21.17 -2.39 -7.45
N TYR A 148 20.43 -1.36 -7.89
CA TYR A 148 20.69 -0.68 -9.17
C TYR A 148 22.08 -0.03 -9.20
N VAL A 149 22.47 0.66 -8.12
CA VAL A 149 23.79 1.26 -8.01
C VAL A 149 24.89 0.20 -8.06
N MET A 150 24.73 -0.92 -7.36
CA MET A 150 25.70 -2.02 -7.35
C MET A 150 25.85 -2.66 -8.73
N VAL A 151 24.75 -2.91 -9.45
CA VAL A 151 24.79 -3.44 -10.81
C VAL A 151 25.50 -2.46 -11.77
N PHE A 152 25.19 -1.16 -11.65
CA PHE A 152 25.83 -0.13 -12.45
C PHE A 152 27.36 -0.07 -12.20
N LEU A 153 27.76 -0.06 -10.94
CA LEU A 153 29.20 -0.06 -10.58
C LEU A 153 29.89 -1.34 -11.04
N ALA A 154 29.28 -2.51 -10.84
CA ALA A 154 29.83 -3.78 -11.31
C ALA A 154 30.02 -3.81 -12.82
N ALA A 155 29.14 -3.17 -13.58
CA ALA A 155 29.30 -3.01 -15.03
C ALA A 155 30.49 -2.12 -15.39
N ILE A 156 30.66 -0.97 -14.70
CA ILE A 156 31.79 -0.04 -14.95
C ILE A 156 33.12 -0.73 -14.64
N PHE A 157 33.21 -1.47 -13.53
CA PHE A 157 34.44 -2.15 -13.13
C PHE A 157 34.68 -3.48 -13.86
N GLY A 158 33.82 -3.88 -14.80
CA GLY A 158 33.95 -5.10 -15.58
C GLY A 158 33.81 -6.40 -14.77
N ILE A 159 33.29 -6.36 -13.56
CA ILE A 159 33.07 -7.52 -12.68
C ILE A 159 31.66 -8.09 -12.81
N LEU A 160 30.78 -7.47 -13.61
CA LEU A 160 29.42 -7.93 -13.82
C LEU A 160 29.40 -9.18 -14.72
N SER A 161 29.00 -10.32 -14.16
CA SER A 161 28.69 -11.50 -14.97
C SER A 161 27.36 -11.28 -15.73
N ALA A 162 27.43 -11.18 -17.06
CA ALA A 162 26.26 -11.00 -17.91
C ALA A 162 25.19 -12.11 -17.69
N ARG A 163 25.61 -13.35 -17.45
CA ARG A 163 24.69 -14.47 -17.19
C ARG A 163 23.90 -14.24 -15.90
N ILE A 164 24.59 -13.87 -14.81
CA ILE A 164 23.94 -13.61 -13.51
C ILE A 164 23.03 -12.39 -13.62
N ALA A 165 23.48 -11.32 -14.26
CA ALA A 165 22.67 -10.11 -14.47
C ALA A 165 21.38 -10.42 -15.24
N LEU A 166 21.45 -11.18 -16.31
CA LEU A 166 20.27 -11.60 -17.10
C LEU A 166 19.33 -12.49 -16.29
N LEU A 167 19.86 -13.47 -15.54
CA LEU A 167 19.04 -14.34 -14.69
C LEU A 167 18.27 -13.53 -13.63
N LEU A 168 18.93 -12.61 -12.94
CA LEU A 168 18.29 -11.76 -11.94
C LEU A 168 17.26 -10.82 -12.58
N PHE A 169 17.60 -10.22 -13.73
CA PHE A 169 16.69 -9.35 -14.46
C PHE A 169 15.43 -10.08 -14.90
N PHE A 170 15.58 -11.17 -15.64
CA PHE A 170 14.42 -11.96 -16.10
C PHE A 170 13.64 -12.56 -14.93
N GLY A 171 14.32 -13.06 -13.89
CA GLY A 171 13.65 -13.56 -12.69
C GLY A 171 12.79 -12.51 -12.01
N SER A 172 13.27 -11.28 -11.86
CA SER A 172 12.52 -10.18 -11.24
C SER A 172 11.33 -9.73 -12.11
N VAL A 173 11.53 -9.64 -13.44
CA VAL A 173 10.47 -9.27 -14.40
C VAL A 173 9.38 -10.34 -14.44
N LEU A 174 9.76 -11.61 -14.59
CA LEU A 174 8.82 -12.74 -14.66
C LEU A 174 8.02 -12.88 -13.36
N MET A 175 8.67 -12.71 -12.20
CA MET A 175 7.97 -12.73 -10.91
C MET A 175 6.95 -11.59 -10.81
N GLY A 176 7.30 -10.37 -11.24
CA GLY A 176 6.39 -9.22 -11.27
C GLY A 176 5.16 -9.47 -12.17
N ILE A 177 5.38 -10.04 -13.35
CA ILE A 177 4.31 -10.42 -14.28
C ILE A 177 3.44 -11.52 -13.67
N PHE A 178 4.05 -12.55 -13.10
CA PHE A 178 3.34 -13.67 -12.45
C PHE A 178 2.41 -13.19 -11.35
N ILE A 179 2.89 -12.35 -10.42
CA ILE A 179 2.08 -11.79 -9.34
C ILE A 179 0.94 -10.94 -9.90
N SER A 180 1.17 -10.20 -10.98
CA SER A 180 0.14 -9.39 -11.63
C SER A 180 -0.96 -10.24 -12.25
N ILE A 181 -0.60 -11.33 -12.94
CA ILE A 181 -1.57 -12.28 -13.51
C ILE A 181 -2.35 -12.98 -12.40
N MET A 182 -1.69 -13.38 -11.30
CA MET A 182 -2.38 -13.97 -10.15
C MET A 182 -3.39 -12.99 -9.52
N SER A 183 -3.05 -11.71 -9.45
CA SER A 183 -3.96 -10.68 -8.95
C SER A 183 -5.19 -10.51 -9.83
N LEU A 184 -5.02 -10.53 -11.15
CA LEU A 184 -6.14 -10.47 -12.10
C LEU A 184 -7.04 -11.70 -11.96
N LYS A 185 -6.45 -12.90 -11.89
CA LYS A 185 -7.23 -14.15 -11.68
C LYS A 185 -7.96 -14.18 -10.35
N THR A 186 -7.37 -13.59 -9.31
CA THR A 186 -8.04 -13.46 -8.01
C THR A 186 -9.22 -12.50 -8.11
N ALA A 187 -9.10 -11.40 -8.87
CA ALA A 187 -10.20 -10.49 -9.12
C ALA A 187 -11.37 -11.18 -9.84
N GLU A 188 -11.08 -11.95 -10.89
CA GLU A 188 -12.10 -12.74 -11.61
C GLU A 188 -12.84 -13.73 -10.69
N ARG A 189 -12.14 -14.38 -9.76
CA ARG A 189 -12.76 -15.30 -8.77
C ARG A 189 -13.71 -14.58 -7.79
N HIS A 190 -13.58 -13.29 -7.66
CA HIS A 190 -14.41 -12.45 -6.82
C HIS A 190 -15.39 -11.60 -7.61
N ASP A 191 -15.81 -12.10 -8.78
CA ASP A 191 -16.81 -11.48 -9.67
C ASP A 191 -16.46 -10.06 -10.16
N ILE A 192 -15.16 -9.73 -10.14
CA ILE A 192 -14.65 -8.50 -10.74
C ILE A 192 -14.21 -8.83 -12.16
N TYR A 193 -15.14 -8.66 -13.11
CA TYR A 193 -14.88 -8.95 -14.51
C TYR A 193 -14.37 -7.72 -15.25
N TYR A 194 -13.38 -7.95 -16.10
CA TYR A 194 -12.86 -6.96 -17.03
C TYR A 194 -13.19 -7.39 -18.46
N ASP A 195 -13.49 -6.43 -19.32
CA ASP A 195 -13.53 -6.71 -20.75
C ASP A 195 -12.16 -7.24 -21.20
N TYR A 196 -12.17 -8.16 -22.21
CA TYR A 196 -10.94 -8.75 -22.71
C TYR A 196 -9.90 -7.70 -23.13
N ARG A 197 -10.34 -6.57 -23.69
CA ARG A 197 -9.47 -5.44 -24.05
C ARG A 197 -8.77 -4.84 -22.83
N ASP A 198 -9.48 -4.68 -21.74
CA ASP A 198 -8.91 -4.13 -20.51
C ASP A 198 -7.98 -5.13 -19.82
N THR A 199 -8.32 -6.42 -19.87
CA THR A 199 -7.44 -7.49 -19.42
C THR A 199 -6.11 -7.48 -20.19
N PHE A 200 -6.13 -7.38 -21.52
CA PHE A 200 -4.90 -7.28 -22.33
C PHE A 200 -4.11 -6.00 -22.02
N ARG A 201 -4.77 -4.87 -21.83
CA ARG A 201 -4.12 -3.62 -21.40
C ARG A 201 -3.45 -3.76 -20.03
N LEU A 202 -4.11 -4.40 -19.07
CA LEU A 202 -3.55 -4.64 -17.74
C LEU A 202 -2.33 -5.57 -17.80
N ILE A 203 -2.37 -6.64 -18.60
CA ILE A 203 -1.22 -7.52 -18.83
C ILE A 203 -0.08 -6.74 -19.49
N GLY A 204 -0.36 -5.98 -20.55
CA GLY A 204 0.63 -5.12 -21.19
C GLY A 204 1.27 -4.13 -20.21
N THR A 205 0.46 -3.50 -19.36
CA THR A 205 0.95 -2.60 -18.31
C THR A 205 1.81 -3.34 -17.30
N ALA A 206 1.46 -4.58 -16.93
CA ALA A 206 2.26 -5.39 -16.00
C ALA A 206 3.66 -5.73 -16.55
N ILE A 207 3.80 -5.81 -17.87
CA ILE A 207 5.11 -5.96 -18.52
C ILE A 207 5.86 -4.65 -18.53
N VAL A 208 5.23 -3.57 -19.04
CA VAL A 208 5.85 -2.26 -19.24
C VAL A 208 6.28 -1.61 -17.93
N GLU A 209 5.53 -1.79 -16.84
CA GLU A 209 5.87 -1.18 -15.55
C GLU A 209 7.24 -1.60 -15.00
N ASN A 210 7.77 -2.75 -15.41
CA ASN A 210 9.10 -3.22 -15.01
C ASN A 210 10.25 -2.44 -15.68
N PHE A 211 9.95 -1.66 -16.74
CA PHE A 211 10.91 -0.90 -17.54
C PHE A 211 10.75 0.61 -17.36
N GLY A 212 11.02 1.11 -16.17
CA GLY A 212 11.00 2.55 -15.86
C GLY A 212 10.04 2.94 -14.73
N PRO A 213 8.71 2.75 -14.85
CA PRO A 213 7.76 3.17 -13.80
C PRO A 213 8.07 2.61 -12.41
N ARG A 214 8.39 1.33 -12.30
CA ARG A 214 8.76 0.70 -11.02
C ARG A 214 9.99 1.37 -10.40
N GLN A 215 11.06 1.57 -11.18
CA GLN A 215 12.29 2.22 -10.72
C GLN A 215 12.02 3.65 -10.27
N LEU A 216 11.17 4.37 -11.01
CA LEU A 216 10.76 5.73 -10.66
C LEU A 216 10.01 5.76 -9.32
N PHE A 217 9.08 4.84 -9.10
CA PHE A 217 8.33 4.75 -7.83
C PHE A 217 9.24 4.39 -6.66
N SER A 218 10.18 3.47 -6.84
CA SER A 218 11.17 3.11 -5.81
C SER A 218 12.06 4.29 -5.46
N THR A 219 12.52 5.08 -6.42
CA THR A 219 13.29 6.30 -6.15
C THR A 219 12.49 7.35 -5.40
N TRP A 220 11.20 7.53 -5.71
CA TRP A 220 10.34 8.45 -4.97
C TRP A 220 10.08 7.96 -3.54
N ARG A 221 9.84 6.65 -3.35
CA ARG A 221 9.65 6.07 -2.01
C ARG A 221 10.91 6.19 -1.16
N ALA A 222 12.08 5.88 -1.70
CA ALA A 222 13.35 6.05 -1.00
C ALA A 222 13.63 7.52 -0.64
N SER A 223 13.37 8.45 -1.57
CA SER A 223 13.48 9.89 -1.28
C SER A 223 12.47 10.31 -0.21
N GLY A 224 11.27 9.74 -0.21
CA GLY A 224 10.25 9.94 0.81
C GLY A 224 10.70 9.47 2.20
N PHE A 225 11.36 8.32 2.28
CA PHE A 225 11.96 7.79 3.50
C PHE A 225 13.01 8.74 4.08
N VAL A 226 13.97 9.17 3.26
CA VAL A 226 15.01 10.12 3.69
C VAL A 226 14.43 11.44 4.19
N LYS A 227 13.42 11.98 3.48
CA LYS A 227 12.73 13.22 3.90
C LYS A 227 11.92 13.03 5.19
N ALA A 228 11.33 11.87 5.40
CA ALA A 228 10.60 11.57 6.64
C ALA A 228 11.52 11.63 7.86
N MET A 229 12.78 11.23 7.71
CA MET A 229 13.78 11.31 8.79
C MET A 229 14.28 12.73 9.06
N GLN A 230 14.15 13.67 8.11
CA GLN A 230 14.75 15.01 8.22
C GLN A 230 13.88 16.04 8.94
N LYS A 231 12.57 16.09 8.73
CA LYS A 231 11.64 17.02 9.45
C LYS A 231 10.16 16.61 9.33
N PRO A 232 9.32 16.89 10.35
CA PRO A 232 7.87 16.78 10.26
C PRO A 232 7.33 17.85 9.29
N GLN A 233 6.67 17.45 8.23
CA GLN A 233 5.90 18.35 7.36
C GLN A 233 4.42 18.03 7.53
N GLY A 234 3.60 19.06 7.80
CA GLY A 234 2.16 18.91 7.92
C GLY A 234 1.46 18.45 6.64
N TRP A 235 0.16 18.27 6.75
CA TRP A 235 -0.72 17.82 5.67
C TRP A 235 -0.67 18.79 4.47
N GLN A 236 -0.24 18.32 3.30
CA GLN A 236 -0.29 19.10 2.07
C GLN A 236 -1.62 18.86 1.35
N LYS A 237 -2.38 19.93 1.12
CA LYS A 237 -3.62 19.86 0.34
C LYS A 237 -3.31 19.49 -1.12
N PHE A 238 -4.05 18.53 -1.67
CA PHE A 238 -4.07 18.23 -3.10
C PHE A 238 -5.15 19.05 -3.78
N GLU A 239 -4.86 19.58 -4.96
CA GLU A 239 -5.89 20.11 -5.85
C GLU A 239 -6.79 18.95 -6.28
N ARG A 240 -8.05 19.02 -5.92
CA ARG A 240 -9.10 18.11 -6.40
C ARG A 240 -9.94 18.85 -7.40
N LYS A 241 -10.19 18.24 -8.57
CA LYS A 241 -11.03 18.82 -9.60
C LYS A 241 -12.52 18.57 -9.37
N GLY A 242 -12.86 17.61 -8.51
CA GLY A 242 -14.22 17.13 -8.32
C GLY A 242 -14.72 16.34 -9.52
N PHE A 243 -15.88 15.71 -9.38
CA PHE A 243 -16.58 15.04 -10.48
C PHE A 243 -17.40 16.08 -11.25
N VAL A 244 -16.77 17.08 -11.88
CA VAL A 244 -17.47 18.08 -12.69
C VAL A 244 -17.83 17.46 -14.03
N GLY A 245 -19.12 17.16 -14.23
CA GLY A 245 -19.76 17.11 -15.55
C GLY A 245 -19.75 15.81 -16.32
N LYS A 246 -20.04 14.67 -15.69
CA LYS A 246 -20.79 13.59 -16.34
C LYS A 246 -21.78 13.03 -15.31
N GLU A 247 -23.05 13.32 -15.47
CA GLU A 247 -24.08 12.50 -14.84
C GLU A 247 -23.80 11.03 -15.17
N PRO A 248 -23.89 10.09 -14.21
CA PRO A 248 -23.77 8.67 -14.50
C PRO A 248 -24.85 8.36 -15.55
N SER A 249 -24.45 7.79 -16.69
CA SER A 249 -25.44 7.33 -17.67
C SER A 249 -26.37 6.36 -16.95
N ALA A 250 -27.65 6.44 -17.20
CA ALA A 250 -28.73 5.67 -16.57
C ALA A 250 -28.56 4.13 -16.62
N ALA A 251 -27.52 3.63 -17.27
CA ALA A 251 -27.17 2.20 -17.36
C ALA A 251 -26.48 1.61 -16.13
N SER A 252 -26.11 2.41 -15.11
CA SER A 252 -25.43 1.92 -13.90
C SER A 252 -26.32 1.84 -12.65
N THR A 253 -27.64 2.03 -12.81
CA THR A 253 -28.58 2.07 -11.67
C THR A 253 -29.28 0.72 -11.39
N GLU A 254 -29.05 -0.31 -12.17
CA GLU A 254 -29.66 -1.64 -11.98
C GLU A 254 -28.88 -2.55 -11.04
N GLY A 255 -28.40 -2.06 -9.94
CA GLY A 255 -27.64 -2.86 -8.96
C GLY A 255 -27.70 -2.37 -7.54
N ILE A 256 -28.51 -1.34 -7.25
CA ILE A 256 -28.67 -0.88 -5.87
C ILE A 256 -29.82 -1.66 -5.23
N VAL A 257 -29.50 -2.80 -4.62
CA VAL A 257 -30.38 -3.45 -3.67
C VAL A 257 -30.31 -2.66 -2.36
N HIS A 258 -31.43 -2.05 -2.00
CA HIS A 258 -31.60 -1.45 -0.67
C HIS A 258 -31.55 -2.59 0.39
N LEU A 259 -30.59 -2.53 1.27
CA LEU A 259 -30.60 -3.17 2.59
C LEU A 259 -30.69 -2.10 3.67
#